data_f2aac3c72cbd53d3ba9b8b931b66a53d
#
_entry.id   f2aac3c72cbd53d3ba9b8b931b66a53d
#
_cell.length_a   1.000
_cell.length_b   1.000
_cell.length_c   1.000
_cell.angle_alpha   90.00
_cell.angle_beta   90.00
_cell.angle_gamma   90.00
#
_symmetry.space_group_name_H-M   'P 1'
#
loop_
_entity.id
_entity.type
_entity.pdbx_description
1 polymer ?
#
loop_
_entity_poly.entity_id
_entity_poly.type
_entity_poly.pdbx_seq_one_letter_code
_entity_poly.pdbx_strand_id
1 'polypeptide(L)'
;MKEFDAEELAGYNGENGNPVYVAYQGNVYDISDSKLWRSGMHMKRHHAGKDLTTDIQAAPHEPDVLERYPKVGIIKKASKEQRLPAAIAGLIEKYPFLQRHPHPMTVHFPIVFAFSTPVFVFLYLLTGIKSFEVTSFHCLAGGIMFTIIAISTGFYTWWLNYMAKPMRALKIKIPLTFAMLITEITLFIWRIKAPDILDPVGVYGFIYLLLVFSLVPMITFIGWFGASITFPVEK
;
A
#
# COMPACT_ATOMS: atom_id res chain seq x y z
N MET A 1 34.00 -14.47 7.42
CA MET A 1 32.62 -14.77 7.77
C MET A 1 31.88 -14.91 6.44
N LYS A 2 31.04 -15.94 6.28
CA LYS A 2 30.35 -16.17 4.99
C LYS A 2 29.30 -15.07 4.74
N GLU A 3 29.23 -14.59 3.48
CA GLU A 3 28.17 -13.68 3.06
C GLU A 3 27.10 -14.49 2.35
N PHE A 4 25.84 -14.32 2.76
CA PHE A 4 24.68 -14.96 2.17
C PHE A 4 23.86 -13.93 1.42
N ASP A 5 23.44 -14.21 0.21
CA ASP A 5 22.32 -13.50 -0.41
C ASP A 5 20.97 -14.12 0.00
N ALA A 6 19.88 -13.48 -0.38
CA ALA A 6 18.55 -13.93 0.02
C ALA A 6 18.15 -15.27 -0.62
N GLU A 7 18.65 -15.59 -1.82
CA GLU A 7 18.39 -16.85 -2.53
C GLU A 7 19.18 -17.98 -1.90
N GLU A 8 20.45 -17.71 -1.58
CA GLU A 8 21.31 -18.67 -0.89
C GLU A 8 20.77 -18.97 0.52
N LEU A 9 20.36 -17.94 1.28
CA LEU A 9 19.78 -18.13 2.60
C LEU A 9 18.51 -18.98 2.55
N ALA A 10 17.65 -18.79 1.52
CA ALA A 10 16.41 -19.54 1.35
C ALA A 10 16.62 -21.07 1.23
N GLY A 11 17.81 -21.51 0.80
CA GLY A 11 18.19 -22.92 0.77
C GLY A 11 18.40 -23.54 2.16
N TYR A 12 18.60 -22.72 3.20
CA TYR A 12 18.83 -23.18 4.58
C TYR A 12 17.52 -23.18 5.39
N ASN A 13 16.52 -23.87 4.86
CA ASN A 13 15.15 -23.88 5.37
C ASN A 13 14.78 -25.10 6.23
N GLY A 14 15.73 -26.03 6.44
CA GLY A 14 15.49 -27.27 7.20
C GLY A 14 14.82 -28.39 6.41
N GLU A 15 14.52 -28.19 5.13
CA GLU A 15 13.97 -29.21 4.25
C GLU A 15 15.10 -30.09 3.65
N ASN A 16 14.79 -31.34 3.34
CA ASN A 16 15.72 -32.26 2.70
C ASN A 16 17.06 -32.46 3.43
N GLY A 17 17.09 -32.24 4.76
CA GLY A 17 18.31 -32.37 5.57
C GLY A 17 19.20 -31.12 5.57
N ASN A 18 18.77 -30.03 4.97
CA ASN A 18 19.49 -28.75 5.02
C ASN A 18 19.48 -28.16 6.44
N PRO A 19 20.54 -27.44 6.84
CA PRO A 19 20.55 -26.71 8.08
C PRO A 19 19.41 -25.67 8.14
N VAL A 20 19.09 -25.24 9.36
CA VAL A 20 18.05 -24.25 9.61
C VAL A 20 18.69 -22.93 9.97
N TYR A 21 18.72 -21.97 9.04
CA TYR A 21 19.30 -20.65 9.27
C TYR A 21 18.23 -19.57 9.24
N VAL A 22 18.44 -18.51 10.04
CA VAL A 22 17.64 -17.27 9.99
C VAL A 22 18.57 -16.08 10.02
N ALA A 23 18.15 -15.00 9.38
CA ALA A 23 18.84 -13.72 9.51
C ALA A 23 18.11 -12.80 10.47
N TYR A 24 18.87 -12.01 11.24
CA TYR A 24 18.39 -10.94 12.12
C TYR A 24 19.41 -9.80 12.15
N GLN A 25 18.96 -8.59 11.88
CA GLN A 25 19.76 -7.37 11.86
C GLN A 25 21.10 -7.51 11.07
N GLY A 26 21.02 -8.17 9.92
CA GLY A 26 22.18 -8.37 9.04
C GLY A 26 23.07 -9.56 9.40
N ASN A 27 22.82 -10.27 10.50
CA ASN A 27 23.57 -11.45 10.92
C ASN A 27 22.78 -12.72 10.59
N VAL A 28 23.48 -13.79 10.20
CA VAL A 28 22.89 -15.10 9.94
C VAL A 28 23.27 -16.06 11.07
N TYR A 29 22.26 -16.68 11.67
CA TYR A 29 22.39 -17.61 12.79
C TYR A 29 21.97 -19.01 12.39
N ASP A 30 22.74 -20.01 12.78
CA ASP A 30 22.41 -21.43 12.67
C ASP A 30 21.57 -21.86 13.86
N ILE A 31 20.29 -22.07 13.60
CA ILE A 31 19.33 -22.49 14.65
C ILE A 31 18.89 -23.94 14.49
N SER A 32 19.69 -24.75 13.79
CA SER A 32 19.39 -26.19 13.52
C SER A 32 19.15 -26.99 14.79
N ASP A 33 19.82 -26.64 15.88
CA ASP A 33 19.68 -27.32 17.18
C ASP A 33 18.41 -26.91 17.93
N SER A 34 17.67 -25.96 17.45
CA SER A 34 16.46 -25.47 18.10
C SER A 34 15.30 -26.44 17.94
N LYS A 35 14.78 -26.92 19.08
CA LYS A 35 13.59 -27.79 19.09
C LYS A 35 12.34 -27.10 18.51
N LEU A 36 12.30 -25.76 18.55
CA LEU A 36 11.18 -24.96 18.06
C LEU A 36 11.22 -24.77 16.54
N TRP A 37 12.35 -25.10 15.87
CA TRP A 37 12.59 -24.89 14.46
C TRP A 37 12.85 -26.19 13.68
N ARG A 38 12.60 -27.38 14.30
CA ARG A 38 12.92 -28.69 13.71
C ARG A 38 12.36 -28.97 12.32
N SER A 39 11.24 -28.33 11.98
CA SER A 39 10.58 -28.43 10.66
C SER A 39 10.94 -27.27 9.73
N GLY A 40 11.95 -26.47 10.05
CA GLY A 40 12.22 -25.24 9.30
C GLY A 40 11.16 -24.16 9.51
N MET A 41 10.22 -24.37 10.45
CA MET A 41 9.12 -23.43 10.70
C MET A 41 8.90 -23.25 12.20
N HIS A 42 8.78 -21.99 12.63
CA HIS A 42 8.47 -21.60 14.00
C HIS A 42 7.00 -21.18 14.13
N MET A 43 6.30 -21.75 15.13
CA MET A 43 4.88 -21.46 15.44
C MET A 43 3.92 -21.58 14.25
N LYS A 44 4.25 -22.43 13.25
CA LYS A 44 3.53 -22.57 11.97
C LYS A 44 3.38 -21.25 11.20
N ARG A 45 4.21 -20.24 11.50
CA ARG A 45 4.08 -18.88 10.96
C ARG A 45 5.37 -18.37 10.34
N HIS A 46 6.51 -18.59 10.99
CA HIS A 46 7.79 -18.05 10.55
C HIS A 46 8.64 -19.15 9.93
N HIS A 47 9.02 -18.96 8.67
CA HIS A 47 9.88 -19.92 7.94
C HIS A 47 11.35 -19.58 8.13
N ALA A 48 12.18 -20.62 8.30
CA ALA A 48 13.63 -20.49 8.18
C ALA A 48 14.04 -20.12 6.75
N GLY A 49 15.31 -19.80 6.55
CA GLY A 49 15.82 -19.35 5.26
C GLY A 49 15.42 -17.89 4.92
N LYS A 50 15.02 -17.10 5.91
CA LYS A 50 14.56 -15.71 5.72
C LYS A 50 15.19 -14.73 6.69
N ASP A 51 15.15 -13.46 6.33
CA ASP A 51 15.43 -12.36 7.27
C ASP A 51 14.17 -12.09 8.10
N LEU A 52 14.26 -12.38 9.39
CA LEU A 52 13.20 -12.26 10.37
C LEU A 52 13.32 -10.99 11.23
N THR A 53 14.10 -10.00 10.81
CA THR A 53 14.34 -8.78 11.60
C THR A 53 13.04 -8.09 12.01
N THR A 54 12.08 -7.97 11.10
CA THR A 54 10.78 -7.37 11.38
C THR A 54 9.88 -8.26 12.24
N ASP A 55 9.91 -9.59 11.99
CA ASP A 55 9.09 -10.55 12.72
C ASP A 55 9.51 -10.67 14.18
N ILE A 56 10.81 -10.63 14.47
CA ILE A 56 11.34 -10.71 15.83
C ILE A 56 11.03 -9.45 16.64
N GLN A 57 10.99 -8.29 15.99
CA GLN A 57 10.58 -7.04 16.68
C GLN A 57 9.12 -7.08 17.15
N ALA A 58 8.28 -7.88 16.52
CA ALA A 58 6.89 -8.09 16.89
C ALA A 58 6.68 -9.33 17.80
N ALA A 59 7.75 -10.06 18.11
CA ALA A 59 7.67 -11.27 18.92
C ALA A 59 7.50 -10.93 20.41
N PRO A 60 6.86 -11.83 21.20
CA PRO A 60 6.69 -11.63 22.64
C PRO A 60 7.97 -11.90 23.47
N HIS A 61 9.07 -12.29 22.82
CA HIS A 61 10.36 -12.57 23.44
C HIS A 61 11.43 -11.62 22.91
N GLU A 62 12.46 -11.38 23.71
CA GLU A 62 13.57 -10.53 23.34
C GLU A 62 14.43 -11.17 22.24
N PRO A 63 15.08 -10.35 21.39
CA PRO A 63 15.93 -10.85 20.30
C PRO A 63 17.18 -11.62 20.72
N ASP A 64 17.60 -11.48 21.98
CA ASP A 64 18.75 -12.15 22.61
C ASP A 64 18.68 -13.68 22.53
N VAL A 65 17.50 -14.24 22.32
CA VAL A 65 17.31 -15.68 22.09
C VAL A 65 18.13 -16.19 20.91
N LEU A 66 18.45 -15.34 19.92
CA LEU A 66 19.28 -15.72 18.78
C LEU A 66 20.76 -15.71 19.09
N GLU A 67 21.21 -14.93 20.06
CA GLU A 67 22.63 -14.86 20.47
C GLU A 67 23.14 -16.16 21.09
N ARG A 68 22.22 -17.07 21.44
CA ARG A 68 22.54 -18.41 21.95
C ARG A 68 22.99 -19.38 20.84
N TYR A 69 22.78 -19.00 19.58
CA TYR A 69 23.09 -19.83 18.43
C TYR A 69 24.31 -19.31 17.69
N PRO A 70 25.05 -20.21 17.01
CA PRO A 70 26.24 -19.81 16.27
C PRO A 70 25.91 -18.81 15.17
N LYS A 71 26.66 -17.70 15.15
CA LYS A 71 26.65 -16.76 14.03
C LYS A 71 27.51 -17.35 12.90
N VAL A 72 26.86 -17.76 11.80
CA VAL A 72 27.51 -18.42 10.65
C VAL A 72 27.85 -17.49 9.51
N GLY A 73 27.29 -16.28 9.52
CA GLY A 73 27.59 -15.31 8.47
C GLY A 73 26.86 -13.98 8.62
N ILE A 74 26.90 -13.22 7.56
CA ILE A 74 26.15 -11.98 7.40
C ILE A 74 25.27 -12.09 6.16
N ILE A 75 24.05 -11.51 6.21
CA ILE A 75 23.23 -11.39 5.03
C ILE A 75 23.75 -10.21 4.22
N LYS A 76 24.06 -10.48 2.96
CA LYS A 76 24.32 -9.42 2.00
C LYS A 76 23.02 -8.64 1.87
N LYS A 77 22.95 -7.45 2.43
CA LYS A 77 21.83 -6.56 2.15
C LYS A 77 21.72 -6.51 0.65
N ALA A 78 20.68 -7.12 0.08
CA ALA A 78 20.31 -6.84 -1.29
C ALA A 78 20.15 -5.34 -1.33
N SER A 79 21.17 -4.64 -1.84
CA SER A 79 21.13 -3.20 -1.86
C SER A 79 19.95 -2.85 -2.75
N LYS A 80 18.87 -2.32 -2.16
CA LYS A 80 17.79 -1.66 -2.91
C LYS A 80 18.39 -0.66 -3.90
N GLU A 81 19.60 -0.19 -3.59
CA GLU A 81 20.41 0.74 -4.34
C GLU A 81 20.90 0.21 -5.70
N GLN A 82 21.14 -1.09 -5.85
CA GLN A 82 21.65 -1.64 -7.12
C GLN A 82 20.63 -1.64 -8.27
N ARG A 83 19.36 -1.35 -8.01
CA ARG A 83 18.30 -1.29 -9.04
C ARG A 83 17.77 0.12 -9.32
N LEU A 84 18.23 1.10 -8.58
CA LEU A 84 17.81 2.49 -8.78
C LEU A 84 18.80 3.20 -9.72
N PRO A 85 18.31 4.04 -10.64
CA PRO A 85 19.18 4.95 -11.39
C PRO A 85 20.07 5.76 -10.43
N ALA A 86 21.34 5.94 -10.75
CA ALA A 86 22.33 6.59 -9.89
C ALA A 86 21.87 7.97 -9.37
N ALA A 87 21.16 8.75 -10.20
CA ALA A 87 20.61 10.04 -9.82
C ALA A 87 19.56 9.93 -8.70
N ILE A 88 18.76 8.85 -8.70
CA ILE A 88 17.71 8.61 -7.68
C ILE A 88 18.34 8.05 -6.41
N ALA A 89 19.31 7.16 -6.52
CA ALA A 89 20.06 6.65 -5.38
C ALA A 89 20.73 7.81 -4.61
N GLY A 90 21.44 8.72 -5.31
CA GLY A 90 22.04 9.91 -4.70
C GLY A 90 21.01 10.89 -4.09
N LEU A 91 19.82 11.01 -4.69
CA LEU A 91 18.76 11.84 -4.13
C LEU A 91 18.20 11.24 -2.82
N ILE A 92 18.02 9.92 -2.79
CA ILE A 92 17.54 9.18 -1.61
C ILE A 92 18.58 9.24 -0.49
N GLU A 93 19.86 9.10 -0.81
CA GLU A 93 20.95 9.24 0.15
C GLU A 93 20.97 10.63 0.78
N LYS A 94 20.83 11.67 -0.05
CA LYS A 94 20.75 13.07 0.41
C LYS A 94 19.49 13.39 1.23
N TYR A 95 18.38 12.74 0.89
CA TYR A 95 17.06 12.97 1.51
C TYR A 95 16.42 11.64 1.95
N PRO A 96 16.86 11.07 3.09
CA PRO A 96 16.38 9.74 3.56
C PRO A 96 14.86 9.64 3.79
N PHE A 97 14.18 10.78 4.01
CA PHE A 97 12.73 10.81 4.15
C PHE A 97 11.99 10.33 2.88
N LEU A 98 12.62 10.40 1.71
CA LEU A 98 12.06 9.88 0.45
C LEU A 98 11.91 8.35 0.46
N GLN A 99 12.61 7.63 1.34
CA GLN A 99 12.41 6.19 1.55
C GLN A 99 11.13 5.87 2.32
N ARG A 100 10.57 6.86 3.04
CA ARG A 100 9.30 6.69 3.73
C ARG A 100 8.19 6.49 2.71
N HIS A 101 7.14 5.80 3.13
CA HIS A 101 5.97 5.55 2.30
C HIS A 101 5.05 6.80 2.28
N PRO A 102 5.14 7.70 1.29
CA PRO A 102 4.29 8.89 1.25
C PRO A 102 2.84 8.55 0.90
N HIS A 103 2.62 7.44 0.19
CA HIS A 103 1.31 7.03 -0.29
C HIS A 103 0.25 6.84 0.83
N PRO A 104 0.52 6.14 1.95
CA PRO A 104 -0.46 6.02 3.04
C PRO A 104 -0.93 7.36 3.58
N MET A 105 -0.06 8.37 3.62
CA MET A 105 -0.43 9.70 4.07
C MET A 105 -1.31 10.43 3.05
N THR A 106 -1.00 10.32 1.76
CA THR A 106 -1.70 11.06 0.71
C THR A 106 -3.07 10.49 0.35
N VAL A 107 -3.31 9.19 0.53
CA VAL A 107 -4.60 8.54 0.17
C VAL A 107 -5.78 8.97 1.04
N HIS A 108 -5.53 9.51 2.24
CA HIS A 108 -6.60 9.97 3.10
C HIS A 108 -7.39 11.14 2.48
N PHE A 109 -6.73 12.01 1.74
CA PHE A 109 -7.38 13.15 1.10
C PHE A 109 -8.39 12.74 0.01
N PRO A 110 -8.04 11.96 -1.02
CA PRO A 110 -9.04 11.54 -2.01
C PRO A 110 -10.15 10.69 -1.37
N ILE A 111 -9.87 9.90 -0.33
CA ILE A 111 -10.91 9.16 0.40
C ILE A 111 -11.93 10.13 0.99
N VAL A 112 -11.47 11.14 1.74
CA VAL A 112 -12.37 12.14 2.36
C VAL A 112 -13.18 12.87 1.30
N PHE A 113 -12.58 13.35 0.22
CA PHE A 113 -13.28 14.09 -0.81
C PHE A 113 -14.27 13.22 -1.59
N ALA A 114 -13.90 11.98 -1.92
CA ALA A 114 -14.80 11.06 -2.63
C ALA A 114 -16.02 10.65 -1.79
N PHE A 115 -15.90 10.59 -0.45
CA PHE A 115 -17.04 10.40 0.44
C PHE A 115 -17.84 11.68 0.69
N SER A 116 -17.16 12.83 0.83
CA SER A 116 -17.83 14.11 1.10
C SER A 116 -18.68 14.58 -0.07
N THR A 117 -18.23 14.34 -1.30
CA THR A 117 -18.98 14.74 -2.51
C THR A 117 -20.42 14.24 -2.51
N PRO A 118 -20.71 12.92 -2.43
CA PRO A 118 -22.08 12.42 -2.38
C PRO A 118 -22.83 12.80 -1.09
N VAL A 119 -22.13 12.93 0.05
CA VAL A 119 -22.76 13.38 1.31
C VAL A 119 -23.33 14.78 1.16
N PHE A 120 -22.57 15.72 0.61
CA PHE A 120 -23.05 17.07 0.43
C PHE A 120 -24.12 17.18 -0.67
N VAL A 121 -24.07 16.37 -1.73
CA VAL A 121 -25.18 16.25 -2.69
C VAL A 121 -26.44 15.73 -1.99
N PHE A 122 -26.31 14.70 -1.16
CA PHE A 122 -27.44 14.15 -0.41
C PHE A 122 -28.07 15.19 0.52
N LEU A 123 -27.26 15.96 1.25
CA LEU A 123 -27.74 17.06 2.09
C LEU A 123 -28.46 18.15 1.26
N TYR A 124 -27.95 18.46 0.08
CA TYR A 124 -28.63 19.36 -0.83
C TYR A 124 -30.01 18.84 -1.24
N LEU A 125 -30.10 17.56 -1.64
CA LEU A 125 -31.39 16.97 -2.03
C LEU A 125 -32.42 16.93 -0.90
N LEU A 126 -31.96 16.81 0.37
CA LEU A 126 -32.84 16.80 1.53
C LEU A 126 -33.31 18.20 1.95
N THR A 127 -32.44 19.20 1.83
CA THR A 127 -32.66 20.52 2.43
C THR A 127 -32.97 21.61 1.43
N GLY A 128 -32.62 21.43 0.15
CA GLY A 128 -32.67 22.48 -0.89
C GLY A 128 -31.64 23.58 -0.71
N ILE A 129 -30.76 23.49 0.29
CA ILE A 129 -29.75 24.52 0.59
C ILE A 129 -28.61 24.45 -0.42
N LYS A 130 -28.53 25.43 -1.32
CA LYS A 130 -27.60 25.47 -2.45
C LYS A 130 -26.12 25.42 -2.03
N SER A 131 -25.78 25.91 -0.83
CA SER A 131 -24.39 25.85 -0.34
C SER A 131 -23.86 24.43 -0.20
N PHE A 132 -24.70 23.44 0.10
CA PHE A 132 -24.28 22.03 0.14
C PHE A 132 -23.87 21.52 -1.25
N GLU A 133 -24.63 21.85 -2.27
CA GLU A 133 -24.30 21.48 -3.64
C GLU A 133 -23.00 22.13 -4.11
N VAL A 134 -22.78 23.41 -3.78
CA VAL A 134 -21.52 24.12 -4.06
C VAL A 134 -20.36 23.49 -3.30
N THR A 135 -20.56 23.10 -2.05
CA THR A 135 -19.55 22.39 -1.25
C THR A 135 -19.19 21.03 -1.88
N SER A 136 -20.19 20.27 -2.35
CA SER A 136 -19.96 19.03 -3.08
C SER A 136 -19.09 19.25 -4.33
N PHE A 137 -19.35 20.31 -5.08
CA PHE A 137 -18.55 20.67 -6.26
C PHE A 137 -17.09 21.00 -5.89
N HIS A 138 -16.85 21.71 -4.78
CA HIS A 138 -15.49 21.96 -4.29
C HIS A 138 -14.81 20.68 -3.79
N CYS A 139 -15.55 19.80 -3.12
CA CYS A 139 -15.03 18.48 -2.73
C CYS A 139 -14.61 17.66 -3.95
N LEU A 140 -15.40 17.71 -5.03
CA LEU A 140 -15.06 17.01 -6.27
C LEU A 140 -13.76 17.56 -6.90
N ALA A 141 -13.56 18.88 -6.90
CA ALA A 141 -12.31 19.49 -7.35
C ALA A 141 -11.11 19.05 -6.50
N GLY A 142 -11.28 19.06 -5.17
CA GLY A 142 -10.28 18.53 -4.24
C GLY A 142 -9.99 17.06 -4.47
N GLY A 143 -11.03 16.26 -4.71
CA GLY A 143 -10.94 14.84 -5.07
C GLY A 143 -10.02 14.61 -6.26
N ILE A 144 -10.27 15.28 -7.38
CA ILE A 144 -9.44 15.19 -8.59
C ILE A 144 -7.97 15.48 -8.29
N MET A 145 -7.70 16.61 -7.63
CA MET A 145 -6.34 17.05 -7.31
C MET A 145 -5.61 15.99 -6.47
N PHE A 146 -6.22 15.55 -5.39
CA PHE A 146 -5.58 14.59 -4.47
C PHE A 146 -5.58 13.16 -5.01
N THR A 147 -6.51 12.76 -5.88
CA THR A 147 -6.46 11.48 -6.59
C THR A 147 -5.23 11.41 -7.49
N ILE A 148 -4.89 12.49 -8.22
CA ILE A 148 -3.67 12.57 -9.03
C ILE A 148 -2.41 12.44 -8.15
N ILE A 149 -2.36 13.13 -7.00
CA ILE A 149 -1.27 13.03 -6.05
C ILE A 149 -1.15 11.61 -5.49
N ALA A 150 -2.28 10.98 -5.14
CA ALA A 150 -2.30 9.61 -4.61
C ALA A 150 -1.86 8.59 -5.67
N ILE A 151 -2.21 8.76 -6.93
CA ILE A 151 -1.71 7.93 -8.04
C ILE A 151 -0.19 8.05 -8.14
N SER A 152 0.33 9.28 -8.18
CA SER A 152 1.77 9.55 -8.31
C SER A 152 2.56 8.94 -7.15
N THR A 153 2.14 9.17 -5.90
CA THR A 153 2.78 8.60 -4.71
C THR A 153 2.60 7.09 -4.61
N GLY A 154 1.49 6.55 -5.14
CA GLY A 154 1.24 5.11 -5.22
C GLY A 154 2.21 4.41 -6.16
N PHE A 155 2.41 4.93 -7.37
CA PHE A 155 3.40 4.41 -8.30
C PHE A 155 4.81 4.54 -7.77
N TYR A 156 5.16 5.67 -7.16
CA TYR A 156 6.45 5.87 -6.51
C TYR A 156 6.70 4.82 -5.42
N THR A 157 5.75 4.61 -4.52
CA THR A 157 5.84 3.62 -3.43
C THR A 157 5.94 2.20 -3.99
N TRP A 158 5.15 1.86 -5.01
CA TRP A 158 5.19 0.55 -5.65
C TRP A 158 6.56 0.28 -6.29
N TRP A 159 7.08 1.26 -7.02
CA TRP A 159 8.38 1.14 -7.66
C TRP A 159 9.52 1.02 -6.64
N LEU A 160 9.57 1.93 -5.65
CA LEU A 160 10.67 2.01 -4.71
C LEU A 160 10.64 0.88 -3.66
N ASN A 161 9.47 0.62 -3.07
CA ASN A 161 9.37 -0.25 -1.90
C ASN A 161 8.97 -1.69 -2.25
N TYR A 162 8.28 -1.88 -3.38
CA TYR A 162 7.84 -3.20 -3.83
C TYR A 162 8.54 -3.67 -5.11
N MET A 163 9.60 -2.94 -5.56
CA MET A 163 10.40 -3.28 -6.74
C MET A 163 9.57 -3.48 -8.01
N ALA A 164 8.46 -2.76 -8.14
CA ALA A 164 7.49 -2.88 -9.23
C ALA A 164 6.93 -4.31 -9.44
N LYS A 165 6.95 -5.16 -8.40
CA LYS A 165 6.41 -6.52 -8.51
C LYS A 165 4.91 -6.50 -8.80
N PRO A 166 4.42 -7.30 -9.76
CA PRO A 166 3.00 -7.39 -10.06
C PRO A 166 2.28 -8.12 -8.92
N MET A 167 1.41 -7.39 -8.19
CA MET A 167 0.57 -7.94 -7.13
C MET A 167 -0.89 -7.99 -7.59
N ARG A 168 -1.63 -9.05 -7.20
CA ARG A 168 -3.05 -9.21 -7.58
C ARG A 168 -3.89 -8.00 -7.17
N ALA A 169 -3.69 -7.48 -5.96
CA ALA A 169 -4.40 -6.32 -5.46
C ALA A 169 -4.17 -5.07 -6.33
N LEU A 170 -2.95 -4.85 -6.84
CA LEU A 170 -2.64 -3.71 -7.72
C LEU A 170 -3.29 -3.84 -9.10
N LYS A 171 -3.41 -5.06 -9.64
CA LYS A 171 -4.09 -5.29 -10.93
C LYS A 171 -5.55 -4.85 -10.92
N ILE A 172 -6.19 -4.86 -9.75
CA ILE A 172 -7.57 -4.39 -9.55
C ILE A 172 -7.59 -2.91 -9.15
N LYS A 173 -6.73 -2.54 -8.18
CA LYS A 173 -6.70 -1.19 -7.62
C LYS A 173 -6.36 -0.13 -8.68
N ILE A 174 -5.35 -0.36 -9.52
CA ILE A 174 -4.89 0.63 -10.48
C ILE A 174 -6.00 1.01 -11.48
N PRO A 175 -6.61 0.07 -12.24
CA PRO A 175 -7.66 0.45 -13.17
C PRO A 175 -8.88 1.06 -12.49
N LEU A 176 -9.25 0.61 -11.29
CA LEU A 176 -10.36 1.18 -10.54
C LEU A 176 -10.06 2.64 -10.09
N THR A 177 -8.82 2.94 -9.71
CA THR A 177 -8.41 4.31 -9.36
C THR A 177 -8.47 5.24 -10.59
N PHE A 178 -8.04 4.77 -11.77
CA PHE A 178 -8.18 5.55 -13.00
C PHE A 178 -9.65 5.73 -13.41
N ALA A 179 -10.48 4.70 -13.27
CA ALA A 179 -11.92 4.81 -13.52
C ALA A 179 -12.56 5.84 -12.58
N MET A 180 -12.19 5.86 -11.30
CA MET A 180 -12.65 6.86 -10.34
C MET A 180 -12.22 8.28 -10.76
N LEU A 181 -10.96 8.48 -11.13
CA LEU A 181 -10.47 9.78 -11.61
C LEU A 181 -11.22 10.27 -12.84
N ILE A 182 -11.46 9.38 -13.81
CA ILE A 182 -12.25 9.71 -15.01
C ILE A 182 -13.68 10.10 -14.63
N THR A 183 -14.30 9.39 -13.69
CA THR A 183 -15.62 9.71 -13.18
C THR A 183 -15.64 11.09 -12.50
N GLU A 184 -14.68 11.38 -11.62
CA GLU A 184 -14.53 12.68 -10.96
C GLU A 184 -14.39 13.83 -11.98
N ILE A 185 -13.51 13.68 -12.98
CA ILE A 185 -13.30 14.67 -14.03
C ILE A 185 -14.58 14.86 -14.87
N THR A 186 -15.26 13.77 -15.21
CA THR A 186 -16.51 13.81 -15.99
C THR A 186 -17.58 14.58 -15.23
N LEU A 187 -17.78 14.27 -13.95
CA LEU A 187 -18.72 14.96 -13.07
C LEU A 187 -18.39 16.45 -12.94
N PHE A 188 -17.12 16.77 -12.76
CA PHE A 188 -16.63 18.14 -12.62
C PHE A 188 -16.91 18.97 -13.89
N ILE A 189 -16.54 18.44 -15.07
CA ILE A 189 -16.78 19.11 -16.34
C ILE A 189 -18.29 19.24 -16.62
N TRP A 190 -19.06 18.20 -16.32
CA TRP A 190 -20.51 18.22 -16.53
C TRP A 190 -21.17 19.29 -15.67
N ARG A 191 -20.77 19.39 -14.40
CA ARG A 191 -21.30 20.40 -13.49
C ARG A 191 -20.96 21.82 -13.92
N ILE A 192 -19.76 22.06 -14.49
CA ILE A 192 -19.40 23.36 -15.07
C ILE A 192 -20.30 23.72 -16.27
N LYS A 193 -20.55 22.73 -17.14
CA LYS A 193 -21.35 22.97 -18.36
C LYS A 193 -22.86 23.05 -18.10
N ALA A 194 -23.34 22.41 -17.06
CA ALA A 194 -24.72 22.38 -16.63
C ALA A 194 -24.85 22.76 -15.16
N PRO A 195 -24.75 24.06 -14.80
CA PRO A 195 -24.77 24.51 -13.41
C PRO A 195 -26.03 24.13 -12.63
N ASP A 196 -27.14 23.95 -13.31
CA ASP A 196 -28.45 23.65 -12.71
C ASP A 196 -28.88 22.19 -12.95
N ILE A 197 -27.90 21.28 -13.15
CA ILE A 197 -28.17 19.86 -13.46
C ILE A 197 -29.03 19.14 -12.41
N LEU A 198 -29.00 19.64 -11.17
CA LEU A 198 -29.78 19.12 -10.04
C LEU A 198 -31.03 19.98 -9.73
N ASP A 199 -31.35 20.99 -10.54
CA ASP A 199 -32.42 21.92 -10.23
C ASP A 199 -33.21 22.35 -11.49
N PRO A 200 -34.36 21.68 -11.81
CA PRO A 200 -34.89 20.46 -11.20
C PRO A 200 -34.12 19.21 -11.65
N VAL A 201 -34.20 18.15 -10.82
CA VAL A 201 -33.58 16.86 -11.16
C VAL A 201 -34.35 16.20 -12.31
N GLY A 202 -33.82 16.34 -13.53
CA GLY A 202 -34.30 15.62 -14.71
C GLY A 202 -33.52 14.33 -14.96
N VAL A 203 -33.72 13.71 -16.14
CA VAL A 203 -33.02 12.47 -16.51
C VAL A 203 -31.50 12.61 -16.45
N TYR A 204 -30.94 13.70 -16.92
CA TYR A 204 -29.50 13.96 -16.84
C TYR A 204 -29.01 14.17 -15.43
N GLY A 205 -29.82 14.86 -14.57
CA GLY A 205 -29.54 15.00 -13.15
C GLY A 205 -29.53 13.66 -12.43
N PHE A 206 -30.45 12.75 -12.79
CA PHE A 206 -30.45 11.39 -12.24
C PHE A 206 -29.18 10.59 -12.61
N ILE A 207 -28.75 10.66 -13.87
CA ILE A 207 -27.49 10.02 -14.31
C ILE A 207 -26.29 10.63 -13.57
N TYR A 208 -26.26 11.96 -13.42
CA TYR A 208 -25.25 12.65 -12.65
C TYR A 208 -25.21 12.14 -11.19
N LEU A 209 -26.35 11.98 -10.54
CA LEU A 209 -26.46 11.44 -9.18
C LEU A 209 -25.93 10.00 -9.09
N LEU A 210 -26.29 9.13 -10.05
CA LEU A 210 -25.75 7.76 -10.09
C LEU A 210 -24.21 7.75 -10.13
N LEU A 211 -23.62 8.61 -10.94
CA LEU A 211 -22.16 8.72 -11.02
C LEU A 211 -21.56 9.31 -9.74
N VAL A 212 -22.19 10.31 -9.12
CA VAL A 212 -21.74 10.86 -7.83
C VAL A 212 -21.76 9.78 -6.76
N PHE A 213 -22.86 9.04 -6.61
CA PHE A 213 -22.96 7.99 -5.60
C PHE A 213 -22.09 6.77 -5.91
N SER A 214 -21.69 6.55 -7.18
CA SER A 214 -20.75 5.49 -7.54
C SER A 214 -19.34 5.71 -6.99
N LEU A 215 -18.96 6.93 -6.62
CA LEU A 215 -17.67 7.22 -5.98
C LEU A 215 -17.50 6.47 -4.65
N VAL A 216 -18.59 6.28 -3.89
CA VAL A 216 -18.54 5.56 -2.59
C VAL A 216 -18.07 4.11 -2.74
N PRO A 217 -18.72 3.24 -3.53
CA PRO A 217 -18.23 1.88 -3.72
C PRO A 217 -16.84 1.85 -4.38
N MET A 218 -16.54 2.74 -5.33
CA MET A 218 -15.22 2.79 -5.96
C MET A 218 -14.12 3.01 -4.92
N ILE A 219 -14.23 4.06 -4.11
CA ILE A 219 -13.20 4.37 -3.11
C ILE A 219 -13.13 3.30 -2.01
N THR A 220 -14.25 2.69 -1.65
CA THR A 220 -14.30 1.59 -0.68
C THR A 220 -13.52 0.38 -1.19
N PHE A 221 -13.72 -0.04 -2.43
CA PHE A 221 -12.93 -1.14 -3.03
C PHE A 221 -11.46 -0.78 -3.20
N ILE A 222 -11.14 0.45 -3.64
CA ILE A 222 -9.74 0.93 -3.73
C ILE A 222 -9.06 0.84 -2.37
N GLY A 223 -9.74 1.27 -1.31
CA GLY A 223 -9.26 1.20 0.08
C GLY A 223 -9.07 -0.24 0.55
N TRP A 224 -10.06 -1.12 0.28
CA TRP A 224 -9.99 -2.53 0.63
C TRP A 224 -8.78 -3.25 0.01
N PHE A 225 -8.59 -3.09 -1.30
CA PHE A 225 -7.42 -3.68 -1.97
C PHE A 225 -6.11 -3.01 -1.53
N GLY A 226 -6.13 -1.73 -1.16
CA GLY A 226 -4.98 -1.06 -0.55
C GLY A 226 -4.61 -1.67 0.81
N ALA A 227 -5.59 -1.85 1.67
CA ALA A 227 -5.42 -2.45 2.99
C ALA A 227 -4.89 -3.90 2.90
N SER A 228 -5.35 -4.68 1.93
CA SER A 228 -4.89 -6.07 1.74
C SER A 228 -3.40 -6.20 1.37
N ILE A 229 -2.77 -5.12 0.88
CA ILE A 229 -1.32 -5.08 0.62
C ILE A 229 -0.54 -4.83 1.91
N THR A 230 -1.08 -3.98 2.79
CA THR A 230 -0.43 -3.56 4.03
C THR A 230 -0.70 -4.55 5.18
N PHE A 231 -1.90 -5.11 5.19
CA PHE A 231 -2.38 -6.04 6.21
C PHE A 231 -2.90 -7.32 5.54
N PRO A 232 -2.01 -8.19 5.02
CA PRO A 232 -2.44 -9.45 4.42
C PRO A 232 -3.10 -10.33 5.49
N VAL A 233 -4.33 -10.78 5.21
CA VAL A 233 -5.00 -11.81 6.02
C VAL A 233 -4.48 -13.15 5.52
N GLU A 234 -3.70 -13.83 6.34
CA GLU A 234 -3.28 -15.21 6.07
C GLU A 234 -4.52 -16.12 6.11
N LYS A 235 -4.72 -16.89 5.03
CA LYS A 235 -5.73 -17.95 4.96
C LYS A 235 -5.12 -19.26 5.38
#